data_870982ac35c2f2ee2893e27319478721
#
_entry.id   870982ac35c2f2ee2893e27319478721
#
_cell.length_a   1.000
_cell.length_b   1.000
_cell.length_c   1.000
_cell.angle_alpha   90.00
_cell.angle_beta   90.00
_cell.angle_gamma   90.00
#
_symmetry.space_group_name_H-M   'P 1'
#
loop_
_entity.id
_entity.type
_entity.pdbx_description
1 polymer ?
#
loop_
_entity_poly.entity_id
_entity_poly.type
_entity_poly.pdbx_seq_one_letter_code
_entity_poly.pdbx_strand_id
1 'polypeptide(L)'
;GIVLELRKAKAGQSDAGLAAWAAGLPRQKLFISALNLLEIETAAARLARRDRAAGLVVRDWIDGRVMPAFEGRVLPVDATIVRRRAQLPYANTRDGLLAATALEHGLTFVTHRVSAFRAGRVKLLNPSGYIAQPSEEDEDWAHGAQTGHQWLKNLYTRA
;
A
#
# COMPACT_ATOMS: atom_id res chain seq x y z
N GLY A 1 7.27 3.24 -2.36
CA GLY A 1 5.82 3.39 -2.14
C GLY A 1 5.41 2.84 -0.78
N ILE A 2 4.19 3.16 -0.36
CA ILE A 2 3.63 2.86 0.97
C ILE A 2 3.82 1.38 1.40
N VAL A 3 3.60 0.42 0.50
CA VAL A 3 3.75 -1.02 0.82
C VAL A 3 5.19 -1.37 1.22
N LEU A 4 6.20 -0.80 0.55
CA LEU A 4 7.60 -1.00 0.93
C LEU A 4 7.96 -0.31 2.25
N GLU A 5 7.31 0.80 2.57
CA GLU A 5 7.51 1.48 3.85
C GLU A 5 6.89 0.71 5.01
N LEU A 6 5.72 0.10 4.81
CA LEU A 6 5.12 -0.81 5.78
C LEU A 6 6.03 -2.01 6.12
N ARG A 7 6.83 -2.48 5.15
CA ARG A 7 7.85 -3.50 5.43
C ARG A 7 8.91 -3.01 6.43
N LYS A 8 9.28 -1.73 6.36
CA LYS A 8 10.28 -1.13 7.29
C LYS A 8 9.71 -0.85 8.68
N ALA A 9 8.39 -0.86 8.83
CA ALA A 9 7.69 -0.58 10.09
C ALA A 9 8.14 -1.51 11.23
N LYS A 10 8.44 -2.76 10.93
CA LYS A 10 8.93 -3.74 11.92
C LYS A 10 10.31 -3.39 12.50
N ALA A 11 11.12 -2.64 11.77
CA ALA A 11 12.47 -2.25 12.19
C ALA A 11 12.48 -0.91 12.98
N GLY A 12 11.32 -0.38 13.38
CA GLY A 12 11.22 0.93 14.04
C GLY A 12 11.57 2.11 13.12
N GLN A 13 11.66 1.88 11.81
CA GLN A 13 12.11 2.84 10.81
C GLN A 13 10.96 3.40 9.94
N SER A 14 9.70 3.11 10.29
CA SER A 14 8.56 3.65 9.54
C SER A 14 7.84 4.73 10.31
N ASP A 15 7.10 5.55 9.56
CA ASP A 15 6.17 6.52 10.09
C ASP A 15 5.10 5.83 10.98
N ALA A 16 5.03 6.23 12.25
CA ALA A 16 4.08 5.69 13.22
C ALA A 16 2.62 5.92 12.78
N GLY A 17 2.33 7.03 12.10
CA GLY A 17 1.03 7.33 11.54
C GLY A 17 0.63 6.33 10.45
N LEU A 18 1.55 5.97 9.56
CA LEU A 18 1.32 4.95 8.53
C LEU A 18 0.99 3.58 9.14
N ALA A 19 1.73 3.18 10.19
CA ALA A 19 1.50 1.92 10.86
C ALA A 19 0.13 1.90 11.57
N ALA A 20 -0.21 2.98 12.28
CA ALA A 20 -1.50 3.14 12.96
C ALA A 20 -2.66 3.14 11.96
N TRP A 21 -2.52 3.88 10.85
CA TRP A 21 -3.52 3.91 9.79
C TRP A 21 -3.76 2.51 9.18
N ALA A 22 -2.69 1.80 8.83
CA ALA A 22 -2.80 0.48 8.24
C ALA A 22 -3.39 -0.56 9.21
N ALA A 23 -3.13 -0.42 10.52
CA ALA A 23 -3.68 -1.28 11.55
C ALA A 23 -5.18 -1.06 11.77
N GLY A 24 -5.67 0.18 11.57
CA GLY A 24 -7.07 0.55 11.77
C GLY A 24 -8.00 0.20 10.60
N LEU A 25 -7.49 -0.31 9.47
CA LEU A 25 -8.31 -0.60 8.30
C LEU A 25 -8.56 -2.09 8.09
N PRO A 26 -9.82 -2.47 7.76
CA PRO A 26 -10.11 -3.82 7.31
C PRO A 26 -9.29 -4.15 6.05
N ARG A 27 -8.63 -5.29 6.08
CA ARG A 27 -7.78 -5.78 4.99
C ARG A 27 -8.47 -5.79 3.63
N GLN A 28 -9.77 -6.11 3.62
CA GLN A 28 -10.61 -6.20 2.43
C GLN A 28 -10.79 -4.85 1.72
N LYS A 29 -10.57 -3.74 2.42
CA LYS A 29 -10.66 -2.38 1.87
C LYS A 29 -9.35 -1.88 1.25
N LEU A 30 -8.27 -2.64 1.34
CA LEU A 30 -6.97 -2.27 0.82
C LEU A 30 -6.72 -2.92 -0.55
N PHE A 31 -6.35 -2.12 -1.52
CA PHE A 31 -6.02 -2.51 -2.89
C PHE A 31 -4.62 -2.01 -3.25
N ILE A 32 -3.96 -2.69 -4.17
CA ILE A 32 -2.74 -2.19 -4.81
C ILE A 32 -2.91 -2.22 -6.33
N SER A 33 -2.26 -1.30 -7.03
CA SER A 33 -2.16 -1.35 -8.48
C SER A 33 -1.08 -2.34 -8.91
N ALA A 34 -1.22 -2.96 -10.09
CA ALA A 34 -0.17 -3.73 -10.74
C ALA A 34 1.14 -2.94 -10.86
N LEU A 35 1.08 -1.59 -10.95
CA LEU A 35 2.27 -0.75 -10.90
C LEU A 35 2.98 -0.76 -9.54
N ASN A 36 2.22 -0.83 -8.44
CA ASN A 36 2.83 -0.97 -7.12
C ASN A 36 3.51 -2.33 -6.98
N LEU A 37 2.89 -3.38 -7.50
CA LEU A 37 3.50 -4.70 -7.53
C LEU A 37 4.78 -4.69 -8.38
N LEU A 38 4.76 -4.08 -9.58
CA LEU A 38 5.94 -3.94 -10.43
C LEU A 38 7.10 -3.23 -9.71
N GLU A 39 6.82 -2.20 -8.90
CA GLU A 39 7.83 -1.51 -8.12
C GLU A 39 8.49 -2.40 -7.08
N ILE A 40 7.66 -3.16 -6.36
CA ILE A 40 8.13 -4.08 -5.32
C ILE A 40 8.99 -5.17 -5.96
N GLU A 41 8.53 -5.78 -7.04
CA GLU A 41 9.23 -6.80 -7.82
C GLU A 41 10.56 -6.29 -8.38
N THR A 42 10.53 -5.08 -8.95
CA THR A 42 11.75 -4.44 -9.50
C THR A 42 12.76 -4.14 -8.39
N ALA A 43 12.30 -3.69 -7.22
CA ALA A 43 13.16 -3.43 -6.07
C ALA A 43 13.81 -4.73 -5.57
N ALA A 44 13.06 -5.83 -5.49
CA ALA A 44 13.57 -7.15 -5.12
C ALA A 44 14.62 -7.64 -6.12
N ALA A 45 14.34 -7.53 -7.43
CA ALA A 45 15.26 -7.94 -8.47
C ALA A 45 16.57 -7.12 -8.48
N ARG A 46 16.50 -5.82 -8.24
CA ARG A 46 17.68 -4.95 -8.12
C ARG A 46 18.53 -5.31 -6.89
N LEU A 47 17.87 -5.60 -5.77
CA LEU A 47 18.54 -6.01 -4.55
C LEU A 47 19.25 -7.35 -4.76
N ALA A 48 18.60 -8.33 -5.37
CA ALA A 48 19.16 -9.66 -5.64
C ALA A 48 20.43 -9.62 -6.54
N ARG A 49 20.57 -8.61 -7.41
CA ARG A 49 21.78 -8.41 -8.22
C ARG A 49 22.99 -7.94 -7.42
N ARG A 50 22.75 -7.25 -6.29
CA ARG A 50 23.79 -6.70 -5.42
C ARG A 50 24.09 -7.61 -4.24
N ASP A 51 23.06 -8.22 -3.70
CA ASP A 51 23.07 -9.13 -2.57
C ASP A 51 21.99 -10.19 -2.78
N ARG A 52 22.42 -11.38 -3.19
CA ARG A 52 21.54 -12.48 -3.50
C ARG A 52 20.74 -12.93 -2.28
N ALA A 53 21.36 -12.98 -1.10
CA ALA A 53 20.68 -13.40 0.13
C ALA A 53 19.61 -12.42 0.55
N ALA A 54 19.93 -11.11 0.56
CA ALA A 54 18.95 -10.06 0.83
C ALA A 54 17.81 -10.04 -0.21
N GLY A 55 18.11 -10.30 -1.48
CA GLY A 55 17.12 -10.40 -2.55
C GLY A 55 16.14 -11.55 -2.33
N LEU A 56 16.61 -12.72 -1.90
CA LEU A 56 15.78 -13.88 -1.55
C LEU A 56 14.82 -13.55 -0.40
N VAL A 57 15.31 -12.93 0.67
CA VAL A 57 14.46 -12.50 1.80
C VAL A 57 13.32 -11.57 1.35
N VAL A 58 13.58 -10.66 0.40
CA VAL A 58 12.52 -9.79 -0.14
C VAL A 58 11.56 -10.60 -1.01
N ARG A 59 12.05 -11.54 -1.81
CA ARG A 59 11.21 -12.42 -2.62
C ARG A 59 10.27 -13.25 -1.76
N ASP A 60 10.80 -13.90 -0.73
CA ASP A 60 9.99 -14.68 0.22
C ASP A 60 8.93 -13.82 0.91
N TRP A 61 9.25 -12.56 1.21
CA TRP A 61 8.28 -11.62 1.76
C TRP A 61 7.19 -11.26 0.74
N ILE A 62 7.53 -11.06 -0.54
CA ILE A 62 6.53 -10.79 -1.60
C ILE A 62 5.59 -11.98 -1.72
N ASP A 63 6.14 -13.19 -1.93
CA ASP A 63 5.37 -14.38 -2.24
C ASP A 63 4.56 -14.88 -1.02
N GLY A 64 5.16 -14.85 0.17
CA GLY A 64 4.53 -15.34 1.39
C GLY A 64 3.66 -14.31 2.13
N ARG A 65 3.72 -13.03 1.79
CA ARG A 65 3.01 -11.98 2.55
C ARG A 65 2.25 -11.00 1.67
N VAL A 66 2.93 -10.37 0.71
CA VAL A 66 2.28 -9.34 -0.12
C VAL A 66 1.22 -9.97 -1.01
N MET A 67 1.59 -11.01 -1.75
CA MET A 67 0.65 -11.64 -2.70
C MET A 67 -0.59 -12.21 -1.98
N PRO A 68 -0.48 -12.99 -0.90
CA PRO A 68 -1.66 -13.44 -0.16
C PRO A 68 -2.44 -12.30 0.49
N ALA A 69 -1.75 -11.24 0.96
CA ALA A 69 -2.42 -10.09 1.56
C ALA A 69 -3.32 -9.34 0.59
N PHE A 70 -3.00 -9.32 -0.70
CA PHE A 70 -3.74 -8.63 -1.75
C PHE A 70 -4.36 -9.57 -2.78
N GLU A 71 -4.54 -10.83 -2.44
CA GLU A 71 -5.21 -11.79 -3.32
C GLU A 71 -6.58 -11.26 -3.78
N GLY A 72 -6.82 -11.26 -5.10
CA GLY A 72 -8.01 -10.69 -5.72
C GLY A 72 -8.13 -9.16 -5.64
N ARG A 73 -7.09 -8.45 -5.12
CA ARG A 73 -7.11 -7.00 -4.92
C ARG A 73 -5.89 -6.28 -5.50
N VAL A 74 -5.23 -6.92 -6.45
CA VAL A 74 -4.24 -6.30 -7.33
C VAL A 74 -4.99 -5.78 -8.55
N LEU A 75 -5.12 -4.46 -8.68
CA LEU A 75 -5.85 -3.82 -9.77
C LEU A 75 -4.99 -3.77 -11.03
N PRO A 76 -5.47 -4.26 -12.16
CA PRO A 76 -4.74 -4.24 -13.42
C PRO A 76 -4.61 -2.81 -13.98
N VAL A 77 -3.65 -2.61 -14.89
CA VAL A 77 -3.57 -1.45 -15.76
C VAL A 77 -4.06 -1.87 -17.13
N ASP A 78 -5.34 -1.76 -17.36
CA ASP A 78 -6.02 -2.14 -18.60
C ASP A 78 -6.22 -0.95 -19.54
N ALA A 79 -6.90 -1.18 -20.68
CA ALA A 79 -7.17 -0.14 -21.66
C ALA A 79 -8.01 1.02 -21.10
N THR A 80 -8.93 0.76 -20.16
CA THR A 80 -9.76 1.78 -19.52
C THR A 80 -8.89 2.73 -18.68
N ILE A 81 -7.98 2.16 -17.88
CA ILE A 81 -7.02 2.93 -17.09
C ILE A 81 -6.10 3.77 -17.99
N VAL A 82 -5.60 3.19 -19.11
CA VAL A 82 -4.74 3.92 -20.04
C VAL A 82 -5.48 5.09 -20.69
N ARG A 83 -6.72 4.90 -21.13
CA ARG A 83 -7.55 5.97 -21.71
C ARG A 83 -7.85 7.05 -20.69
N ARG A 84 -8.21 6.70 -19.45
CA ARG A 84 -8.41 7.65 -18.37
C ARG A 84 -7.13 8.43 -18.07
N ARG A 85 -5.97 7.74 -18.04
CA ARG A 85 -4.68 8.39 -17.84
C ARG A 85 -4.40 9.49 -18.87
N ALA A 86 -4.73 9.27 -20.13
CA ALA A 86 -4.51 10.23 -21.21
C ALA A 86 -5.26 11.57 -21.00
N GLN A 87 -6.34 11.56 -20.21
CA GLN A 87 -7.15 12.73 -19.90
C GLN A 87 -6.70 13.47 -18.63
N LEU A 88 -5.72 12.94 -17.91
CA LEU A 88 -5.28 13.50 -16.64
C LEU A 88 -4.04 14.40 -16.82
N PRO A 89 -3.95 15.54 -16.10
CA PRO A 89 -2.89 16.52 -16.25
C PRO A 89 -1.61 16.14 -15.49
N TYR A 90 -1.12 14.91 -15.68
CA TYR A 90 0.13 14.45 -15.06
C TYR A 90 1.25 14.38 -16.09
N ALA A 91 2.38 15.04 -15.82
CA ALA A 91 3.58 14.89 -16.63
C ALA A 91 4.20 13.50 -16.51
N ASN A 92 4.18 12.94 -15.29
CA ASN A 92 4.72 11.61 -15.04
C ASN A 92 3.70 10.54 -15.38
N THR A 93 4.06 9.64 -16.31
CA THR A 93 3.17 8.56 -16.78
C THR A 93 2.74 7.62 -15.65
N ARG A 94 3.67 7.24 -14.78
CA ARG A 94 3.42 6.36 -13.65
C ARG A 94 2.43 6.98 -12.64
N ASP A 95 2.68 8.23 -12.24
CA ASP A 95 1.81 8.93 -11.31
C ASP A 95 0.40 9.10 -11.90
N GLY A 96 0.31 9.41 -13.19
CA GLY A 96 -0.96 9.47 -13.90
C GLY A 96 -1.70 8.13 -13.98
N LEU A 97 -1.00 7.01 -14.17
CA LEU A 97 -1.63 5.68 -14.16
C LEU A 97 -2.13 5.29 -12.76
N LEU A 98 -1.37 5.60 -11.70
CA LEU A 98 -1.83 5.37 -10.32
C LEU A 98 -3.09 6.20 -10.01
N ALA A 99 -3.10 7.48 -10.41
CA ALA A 99 -4.24 8.35 -10.25
C ALA A 99 -5.47 7.83 -11.05
N ALA A 100 -5.26 7.44 -12.30
CA ALA A 100 -6.31 6.87 -13.15
C ALA A 100 -6.90 5.60 -12.54
N THR A 101 -6.07 4.71 -11.99
CA THR A 101 -6.52 3.50 -11.30
C THR A 101 -7.39 3.86 -10.10
N ALA A 102 -6.95 4.79 -9.25
CA ALA A 102 -7.74 5.21 -8.09
C ALA A 102 -9.09 5.84 -8.48
N LEU A 103 -9.11 6.68 -9.51
CA LEU A 103 -10.33 7.31 -10.01
C LEU A 103 -11.31 6.29 -10.62
N GLU A 104 -10.80 5.35 -11.43
CA GLU A 104 -11.64 4.34 -12.09
C GLU A 104 -12.36 3.46 -11.09
N HIS A 105 -11.68 3.10 -10.01
CA HIS A 105 -12.22 2.24 -8.96
C HIS A 105 -12.84 3.00 -7.78
N GLY A 106 -12.96 4.34 -7.86
CA GLY A 106 -13.54 5.16 -6.79
C GLY A 106 -12.78 5.11 -5.47
N LEU A 107 -11.47 4.87 -5.52
CA LEU A 107 -10.62 4.66 -4.35
C LEU A 107 -9.97 5.95 -3.84
N THR A 108 -9.66 5.97 -2.54
CA THR A 108 -8.76 6.97 -1.97
C THR A 108 -7.31 6.52 -2.16
N PHE A 109 -6.50 7.35 -2.80
CA PHE A 109 -5.09 7.07 -3.04
C PHE A 109 -4.24 7.50 -1.86
N VAL A 110 -3.55 6.54 -1.25
CA VAL A 110 -2.71 6.75 -0.06
C VAL A 110 -1.28 7.03 -0.48
N THR A 111 -0.76 8.20 -0.11
CA THR A 111 0.58 8.63 -0.51
C THR A 111 1.13 9.74 0.40
N HIS A 112 2.44 9.73 0.66
CA HIS A 112 3.13 10.87 1.28
C HIS A 112 3.32 12.04 0.28
N ARG A 113 3.25 11.76 -1.03
CA ARG A 113 3.45 12.75 -2.11
C ARG A 113 2.14 13.40 -2.55
N VAL A 114 1.36 13.92 -1.62
CA VAL A 114 0.03 14.51 -1.87
C VAL A 114 0.10 15.61 -2.95
N SER A 115 1.10 16.48 -2.91
CA SER A 115 1.27 17.56 -3.87
C SER A 115 1.38 17.09 -5.33
N ALA A 116 2.01 15.94 -5.57
CA ALA A 116 2.17 15.37 -6.90
C ALA A 116 0.86 14.88 -7.52
N PHE A 117 -0.19 14.66 -6.70
CA PHE A 117 -1.45 14.08 -7.15
C PHE A 117 -2.64 15.04 -7.12
N ARG A 118 -2.47 16.28 -6.63
CA ARG A 118 -3.57 17.26 -6.52
C ARG A 118 -4.24 17.59 -7.85
N ALA A 119 -3.46 17.68 -8.93
CA ALA A 119 -3.95 18.12 -10.23
C ALA A 119 -5.05 17.22 -10.83
N GLY A 120 -5.08 15.93 -10.49
CA GLY A 120 -6.00 14.95 -11.06
C GLY A 120 -7.32 14.76 -10.31
N ARG A 121 -7.60 15.55 -9.27
CA ARG A 121 -8.82 15.44 -8.45
C ARG A 121 -9.05 14.05 -7.81
N VAL A 122 -7.98 13.31 -7.58
CA VAL A 122 -8.02 12.02 -6.87
C VAL A 122 -8.29 12.29 -5.40
N LYS A 123 -9.09 11.47 -4.76
CA LYS A 123 -9.19 11.47 -3.29
C LYS A 123 -7.85 11.01 -2.72
N LEU A 124 -7.23 11.85 -1.90
CA LEU A 124 -5.88 11.64 -1.38
C LEU A 124 -5.92 11.49 0.13
N LEU A 125 -5.09 10.59 0.64
CA LEU A 125 -4.80 10.45 2.06
C LEU A 125 -3.27 10.44 2.26
N ASN A 126 -2.79 11.33 3.13
CA ASN A 126 -1.44 11.24 3.67
C ASN A 126 -1.50 10.49 5.01
N PRO A 127 -0.89 9.31 5.13
CA PRO A 127 -0.92 8.55 6.38
C PRO A 127 0.04 9.10 7.45
N SER A 128 0.96 10.00 7.08
CA SER A 128 1.87 10.64 8.04
C SER A 128 1.10 11.46 9.06
N GLY A 129 1.39 11.24 10.33
CA GLY A 129 0.70 11.95 11.42
C GLY A 129 -0.74 11.47 11.67
N TYR A 130 -1.16 10.35 11.06
CA TYR A 130 -2.44 9.74 11.38
C TYR A 130 -2.48 9.34 12.85
N ILE A 131 -3.49 9.82 13.56
CA ILE A 131 -3.82 9.45 14.94
C ILE A 131 -5.13 8.68 14.84
N ALA A 132 -5.13 7.43 15.29
CA ALA A 132 -6.36 6.65 15.42
C ALA A 132 -7.31 7.41 16.36
N GLN A 133 -8.46 7.86 15.86
CA GLN A 133 -9.51 8.38 16.72
C GLN A 133 -10.19 7.19 17.37
N PRO A 134 -10.41 7.20 18.70
CA PRO A 134 -11.29 6.23 19.33
C PRO A 134 -12.68 6.38 18.67
N SER A 135 -13.16 5.34 18.04
CA SER A 135 -14.57 5.32 17.60
C SER A 135 -15.44 5.15 18.83
N GLU A 136 -16.60 5.82 18.87
CA GLU A 136 -17.58 5.64 19.95
C GLU A 136 -18.10 4.18 20.06
N GLU A 137 -17.73 3.32 19.13
CA GLU A 137 -17.97 1.87 19.13
C GLU A 137 -16.86 1.07 19.82
N ASP A 138 -15.84 1.73 20.40
CA ASP A 138 -14.64 1.07 20.96
C ASP A 138 -14.90 0.37 22.31
N GLU A 139 -16.04 0.51 22.96
CA GLU A 139 -16.33 -0.27 24.17
C GLU A 139 -16.60 -1.76 23.88
N ASP A 140 -17.11 -2.10 22.70
CA ASP A 140 -17.28 -3.50 22.27
C ASP A 140 -16.00 -4.06 21.60
N TRP A 141 -15.06 -3.20 21.29
CA TRP A 141 -13.86 -3.45 20.50
C TRP A 141 -12.67 -4.01 21.30
N ALA A 142 -12.68 -3.89 22.61
CA ALA A 142 -11.59 -4.40 23.45
C ALA A 142 -11.36 -5.91 23.27
N HIS A 143 -12.38 -6.67 22.83
CA HIS A 143 -12.26 -8.08 22.47
C HIS A 143 -11.94 -8.33 21.00
N GLY A 144 -12.17 -7.38 20.07
CA GLY A 144 -11.86 -7.48 18.64
C GLY A 144 -10.46 -6.96 18.24
N ALA A 145 -9.85 -6.14 19.09
CA ALA A 145 -8.56 -5.48 18.79
C ALA A 145 -7.38 -6.45 18.59
N GLN A 146 -7.49 -7.68 19.09
CA GLN A 146 -6.48 -8.72 18.87
C GLN A 146 -6.39 -9.19 17.41
N THR A 147 -7.44 -9.07 16.61
CA THR A 147 -7.46 -9.51 15.21
C THR A 147 -6.90 -8.46 14.23
N GLY A 148 -7.04 -7.16 14.51
CA GLY A 148 -6.52 -6.08 13.66
C GLY A 148 -5.00 -6.02 13.60
N HIS A 149 -4.34 -6.22 14.75
CA HIS A 149 -2.87 -6.30 14.82
C HIS A 149 -2.29 -7.60 14.26
N GLN A 150 -3.09 -8.65 14.19
CA GLN A 150 -2.61 -10.00 13.85
C GLN A 150 -2.27 -10.15 12.37
N TRP A 151 -2.94 -9.43 11.47
CA TRP A 151 -2.60 -9.49 10.05
C TRP A 151 -1.34 -8.68 9.71
N LEU A 152 -1.10 -7.54 10.38
CA LEU A 152 0.18 -6.83 10.30
C LEU A 152 1.30 -7.68 10.90
N LYS A 153 1.05 -8.35 12.02
CA LYS A 153 1.97 -9.34 12.58
C LYS A 153 2.20 -10.50 11.61
N ASN A 154 1.15 -10.99 10.96
CA ASN A 154 1.23 -12.08 9.98
C ASN A 154 1.86 -11.66 8.64
N LEU A 155 1.87 -10.37 8.28
CA LEU A 155 2.73 -9.84 7.22
C LEU A 155 4.22 -9.93 7.59
N TYR A 156 4.54 -10.03 8.89
CA TYR A 156 5.90 -9.86 9.41
C TYR A 156 6.44 -11.04 10.23
N THR A 157 5.59 -12.01 10.64
CA THR A 157 6.01 -13.10 11.53
C THR A 157 5.69 -14.48 11.00
N ARG A 158 6.55 -15.01 10.14
CA ARG A 158 6.94 -16.41 10.19
C ARG A 158 8.43 -16.46 9.89
N ALA A 159 9.18 -16.83 10.92
CA ALA A 159 10.44 -17.50 10.73
C ALA A 159 10.16 -18.85 10.08
#